data_b554a6b75180b443910257013b7a24e2
#
_entry.id   b554a6b75180b443910257013b7a24e2
#
_cell.length_a   1.000
_cell.length_b   1.000
_cell.length_c   1.000
_cell.angle_alpha   90.00
_cell.angle_beta   90.00
_cell.angle_gamma   90.00
#
_symmetry.space_group_name_H-M   'P 1'
#
loop_
_entity.id
_entity.type
_entity.pdbx_description
1 polymer ?
#
loop_
_entity_poly.entity_id
_entity_poly.type
_entity_poly.pdbx_seq_one_letter_code
_entity_poly.pdbx_strand_id
1 'polypeptide(L)'
;AGKKSRLSWLEKERNVDVFDIKKDVVQTLVEAGYDAEKFFIDDETPDYYHPGKSGRLFLNRGKESVAAYFGEIHPNIIKKIDMKTESLVGFEIFLDNLKLPKKSLKDQKTKYSVSDYQKSERDFAFIVDKKINVQDLVNVISNVDKNLISNIKVFDVYEGDNIPENQKSIAISVTIQSQEKTLKDADLDQINKSCLLYTSPSPRDVSR
;
A
#
# COMPACT_ATOMS: atom_id res chain seq x y z
N ALA A 1 1.71 21.08 4.95
CA ALA A 1 1.84 21.95 3.79
C ALA A 1 3.31 22.20 3.46
N GLY A 2 3.61 22.55 2.18
CA GLY A 2 4.95 22.96 1.79
C GLY A 2 5.77 21.87 1.10
N LYS A 3 7.09 22.03 1.18
CA LYS A 3 8.03 21.18 0.47
C LYS A 3 8.39 19.96 1.29
N LYS A 4 8.38 18.78 0.67
CA LYS A 4 8.86 17.53 1.29
C LYS A 4 10.38 17.52 1.42
N SER A 5 11.06 17.86 0.33
CA SER A 5 12.51 17.98 0.28
C SER A 5 12.90 19.35 -0.27
N ARG A 6 14.04 19.88 0.22
CA ARG A 6 14.66 21.05 -0.39
C ARG A 6 15.44 20.62 -1.63
N LEU A 7 15.56 21.53 -2.60
CA LEU A 7 16.38 21.29 -3.76
C LEU A 7 17.80 20.92 -3.36
N SER A 8 18.26 19.75 -3.79
CA SER A 8 19.62 19.28 -3.59
C SER A 8 20.13 18.66 -4.91
N TRP A 9 21.44 18.38 -4.97
CA TRP A 9 22.01 17.69 -6.11
C TRP A 9 21.51 16.23 -6.25
N LEU A 10 21.02 15.66 -5.15
CA LEU A 10 20.55 14.28 -5.07
C LEU A 10 19.04 14.15 -5.36
N GLU A 11 18.25 15.14 -4.95
CA GLU A 11 16.78 15.06 -5.00
C GLU A 11 16.16 16.35 -5.56
N LYS A 12 15.19 16.18 -6.46
CA LYS A 12 14.39 17.32 -6.94
C LYS A 12 13.45 17.79 -5.83
N GLU A 13 13.25 19.08 -5.79
CA GLU A 13 12.25 19.67 -4.90
C GLU A 13 10.85 19.18 -5.31
N ARG A 14 10.05 18.71 -4.34
CA ARG A 14 8.65 18.39 -4.52
C ARG A 14 7.80 18.82 -3.33
N ASN A 15 6.53 19.03 -3.57
CA ASN A 15 5.55 19.28 -2.51
C ASN A 15 5.25 18.01 -1.73
N VAL A 16 4.79 18.17 -0.49
CA VAL A 16 4.19 17.11 0.31
C VAL A 16 2.90 16.65 -0.37
N ASP A 17 2.67 15.34 -0.41
CA ASP A 17 1.49 14.72 -1.01
C ASP A 17 0.77 13.75 -0.06
N VAL A 18 -0.32 13.14 -0.54
CA VAL A 18 -1.12 12.17 0.22
C VAL A 18 -0.33 10.93 0.62
N PHE A 19 0.67 10.51 -0.16
CA PHE A 19 1.47 9.33 0.16
C PHE A 19 2.46 9.60 1.29
N ASP A 20 2.96 10.83 1.40
CA ASP A 20 3.79 11.24 2.53
C ASP A 20 2.99 11.15 3.83
N ILE A 21 1.77 11.71 3.84
CA ILE A 21 0.94 11.70 5.04
C ILE A 21 0.41 10.30 5.37
N LYS A 22 0.13 9.46 4.35
CA LYS A 22 -0.17 8.05 4.53
C LYS A 22 0.97 7.33 5.25
N LYS A 23 2.21 7.58 4.85
CA LYS A 23 3.39 7.01 5.48
C LYS A 23 3.48 7.44 6.95
N ASP A 24 3.26 8.72 7.24
CA ASP A 24 3.36 9.26 8.59
C ASP A 24 2.31 8.65 9.53
N VAL A 25 1.05 8.51 9.09
CA VAL A 25 0.00 7.89 9.92
C VAL A 25 0.26 6.40 10.14
N VAL A 26 0.69 5.67 9.10
CA VAL A 26 1.04 4.25 9.22
C VAL A 26 2.21 4.08 10.18
N GLN A 27 3.27 4.88 10.04
CA GLN A 27 4.43 4.82 10.92
C GLN A 27 4.05 5.14 12.38
N THR A 28 3.20 6.14 12.61
CA THR A 28 2.71 6.49 13.94
C THR A 28 2.00 5.31 14.60
N LEU A 29 1.13 4.61 13.86
CA LEU A 29 0.43 3.44 14.37
C LEU A 29 1.37 2.25 14.60
N VAL A 30 2.35 2.05 13.74
CA VAL A 30 3.38 1.00 13.90
C VAL A 30 4.22 1.25 15.15
N GLU A 31 4.67 2.49 15.38
CA GLU A 31 5.39 2.87 16.61
C GLU A 31 4.51 2.72 17.85
N ALA A 32 3.20 2.94 17.72
CA ALA A 32 2.24 2.63 18.76
C ALA A 32 2.00 1.11 18.97
N GLY A 33 2.55 0.22 18.08
CA GLY A 33 2.60 -1.22 18.22
C GLY A 33 1.53 -1.98 17.47
N TYR A 34 0.94 -1.37 16.49
CA TYR A 34 0.02 -2.05 15.59
C TYR A 34 0.78 -2.64 14.40
N ASP A 35 0.24 -3.71 13.83
CA ASP A 35 0.84 -4.44 12.72
C ASP A 35 0.35 -3.87 11.38
N ALA A 36 1.26 -3.25 10.63
CA ALA A 36 0.93 -2.62 9.35
C ALA A 36 0.38 -3.61 8.30
N GLU A 37 0.74 -4.89 8.37
CA GLU A 37 0.26 -5.91 7.42
C GLU A 37 -1.25 -6.19 7.57
N LYS A 38 -1.81 -5.85 8.73
CA LYS A 38 -3.24 -6.02 9.04
C LYS A 38 -4.06 -4.81 8.66
N PHE A 39 -3.43 -3.68 8.37
CA PHE A 39 -4.16 -2.45 8.04
C PHE A 39 -4.95 -2.63 6.76
N PHE A 40 -6.16 -2.10 6.79
CA PHE A 40 -7.02 -1.97 5.63
C PHE A 40 -7.29 -0.49 5.38
N ILE A 41 -7.21 -0.07 4.11
CA ILE A 41 -7.43 1.33 3.71
C ILE A 41 -8.46 1.33 2.58
N ASP A 42 -9.44 2.24 2.69
CA ASP A 42 -10.38 2.58 1.62
C ASP A 42 -10.43 4.09 1.40
N ASP A 43 -11.22 4.54 0.44
CA ASP A 43 -11.31 5.92 -0.04
C ASP A 43 -12.52 6.70 0.50
N GLU A 44 -13.30 6.09 1.39
CA GLU A 44 -14.46 6.73 2.00
C GLU A 44 -14.04 7.69 3.13
N THR A 45 -14.01 8.97 2.87
CA THR A 45 -13.57 9.99 3.83
C THR A 45 -14.60 11.11 3.97
N PRO A 46 -14.57 11.86 5.11
CA PRO A 46 -15.42 13.04 5.27
C PRO A 46 -15.20 14.10 4.19
N ASP A 47 -16.23 14.90 3.90
CA ASP A 47 -16.26 15.91 2.83
C ASP A 47 -15.22 17.03 2.97
N TYR A 48 -14.57 17.15 4.12
CA TYR A 48 -13.47 18.11 4.30
C TYR A 48 -12.13 17.60 3.74
N TYR A 49 -12.03 16.33 3.36
CA TYR A 49 -10.92 15.82 2.58
C TYR A 49 -11.19 15.88 1.08
N HIS A 50 -10.13 15.89 0.29
CA HIS A 50 -10.21 15.83 -1.16
C HIS A 50 -10.67 14.42 -1.60
N PRO A 51 -11.74 14.26 -2.39
CA PRO A 51 -12.36 12.96 -2.69
C PRO A 51 -11.46 11.95 -3.43
N GLY A 52 -10.42 12.42 -4.13
CA GLY A 52 -9.48 11.55 -4.86
C GLY A 52 -8.09 11.49 -4.26
N LYS A 53 -7.84 12.17 -3.11
CA LYS A 53 -6.51 12.24 -2.48
C LYS A 53 -6.62 12.10 -0.97
N SER A 54 -7.40 11.14 -0.52
CA SER A 54 -7.61 10.85 0.89
C SER A 54 -7.89 9.37 1.11
N GLY A 55 -7.87 8.93 2.34
CA GLY A 55 -8.22 7.57 2.72
C GLY A 55 -8.54 7.45 4.20
N ARG A 56 -9.30 6.40 4.53
CA ARG A 56 -9.52 6.00 5.92
C ARG A 56 -8.83 4.66 6.19
N LEU A 57 -8.26 4.57 7.38
CA LEU A 57 -7.48 3.44 7.82
C LEU A 57 -8.19 2.69 8.94
N PHE A 58 -8.21 1.36 8.82
CA PHE A 58 -8.67 0.43 9.83
C PHE A 58 -7.52 -0.46 10.30
N LEU A 59 -7.56 -0.88 11.56
CA LEU A 59 -6.54 -1.77 12.11
C LEU A 59 -6.64 -3.22 11.62
N ASN A 60 -7.78 -3.59 11.04
CA ASN A 60 -8.03 -4.91 10.48
C ASN A 60 -9.07 -4.86 9.35
N ARG A 61 -9.18 -5.95 8.59
CA ARG A 61 -10.12 -6.07 7.47
C ARG A 61 -11.60 -6.13 7.89
N GLY A 62 -11.88 -6.38 9.16
CA GLY A 62 -13.24 -6.40 9.70
C GLY A 62 -13.93 -5.04 9.69
N LYS A 63 -13.17 -3.95 9.47
CA LYS A 63 -13.66 -2.57 9.40
C LYS A 63 -14.57 -2.17 10.59
N GLU A 64 -14.28 -2.71 11.78
CA GLU A 64 -15.12 -2.49 12.97
C GLU A 64 -15.19 -1.01 13.36
N SER A 65 -14.04 -0.31 13.31
CA SER A 65 -13.94 1.12 13.63
C SER A 65 -12.81 1.77 12.86
N VAL A 66 -13.03 3.00 12.42
CA VAL A 66 -12.00 3.81 11.76
C VAL A 66 -10.92 4.16 12.76
N ALA A 67 -9.68 3.81 12.45
CA ALA A 67 -8.52 4.16 13.28
C ALA A 67 -7.98 5.55 12.94
N ALA A 68 -7.98 5.92 11.65
CA ALA A 68 -7.51 7.22 11.21
C ALA A 68 -8.14 7.64 9.88
N TYR A 69 -8.23 8.95 9.65
CA TYR A 69 -8.35 9.56 8.33
C TYR A 69 -7.04 10.23 7.97
N PHE A 70 -6.73 10.28 6.67
CA PHE A 70 -5.57 10.99 6.15
C PHE A 70 -5.85 11.49 4.74
N GLY A 71 -5.20 12.56 4.32
CA GLY A 71 -5.35 13.06 2.96
C GLY A 71 -5.05 14.53 2.79
N GLU A 72 -5.35 14.99 1.58
CA GLU A 72 -5.35 16.41 1.22
C GLU A 72 -6.66 17.04 1.67
N ILE A 73 -6.60 18.20 2.31
CA ILE A 73 -7.80 18.95 2.69
C ILE A 73 -8.46 19.53 1.43
N HIS A 74 -9.80 19.48 1.42
CA HIS A 74 -10.57 19.94 0.25
C HIS A 74 -10.26 21.40 -0.11
N PRO A 75 -9.97 21.72 -1.39
CA PRO A 75 -9.56 23.06 -1.81
C PRO A 75 -10.53 24.17 -1.42
N ASN A 76 -11.84 23.88 -1.39
CA ASN A 76 -12.85 24.84 -0.96
C ASN A 76 -12.69 25.24 0.52
N ILE A 77 -12.19 24.39 1.38
CA ILE A 77 -11.94 24.71 2.77
C ILE A 77 -10.70 25.59 2.88
N ILE A 78 -9.62 25.24 2.15
CA ILE A 78 -8.41 26.06 2.10
C ILE A 78 -8.72 27.49 1.69
N LYS A 79 -9.60 27.68 0.68
CA LYS A 79 -10.07 29.00 0.27
C LYS A 79 -10.89 29.71 1.34
N LYS A 80 -11.77 29.01 2.07
CA LYS A 80 -12.60 29.61 3.13
C LYS A 80 -11.80 30.12 4.32
N ILE A 81 -10.68 29.48 4.63
CA ILE A 81 -9.80 29.88 5.75
C ILE A 81 -8.70 30.85 5.32
N ASP A 82 -8.75 31.33 4.05
CA ASP A 82 -7.80 32.28 3.45
C ASP A 82 -6.32 31.84 3.60
N MET A 83 -6.09 30.55 3.43
CA MET A 83 -4.75 29.99 3.55
C MET A 83 -4.00 30.11 2.22
N LYS A 84 -2.82 30.75 2.25
CA LYS A 84 -1.95 30.92 1.06
C LYS A 84 -1.15 29.66 0.77
N THR A 85 -1.82 28.56 0.49
CA THR A 85 -1.19 27.28 0.08
C THR A 85 -2.05 26.61 -0.99
N GLU A 86 -1.39 25.94 -1.92
CA GLU A 86 -2.08 25.16 -2.96
C GLU A 86 -2.54 23.79 -2.43
N SER A 87 -1.83 23.26 -1.46
CA SER A 87 -2.11 21.94 -0.87
C SER A 87 -1.84 21.93 0.62
N LEU A 88 -2.79 21.39 1.37
CA LEU A 88 -2.70 21.13 2.79
C LEU A 88 -3.02 19.65 3.01
N VAL A 89 -2.07 18.91 3.54
CA VAL A 89 -2.24 17.49 3.88
C VAL A 89 -2.23 17.32 5.39
N GLY A 90 -3.00 16.36 5.89
CA GLY A 90 -3.09 16.06 7.31
C GLY A 90 -3.65 14.67 7.58
N PHE A 91 -3.60 14.28 8.84
CA PHE A 91 -4.27 13.07 9.32
C PHE A 91 -4.82 13.31 10.72
N GLU A 92 -5.79 12.49 11.09
CA GLU A 92 -6.38 12.43 12.42
C GLU A 92 -6.47 10.97 12.87
N ILE A 93 -6.11 10.69 14.10
CA ILE A 93 -6.14 9.36 14.70
C ILE A 93 -7.17 9.34 15.82
N PHE A 94 -8.09 8.37 15.79
CA PHE A 94 -9.14 8.21 16.79
C PHE A 94 -8.68 7.26 17.90
N LEU A 95 -8.11 7.82 18.96
CA LEU A 95 -7.52 7.04 20.05
C LEU A 95 -8.52 6.12 20.74
N ASP A 96 -9.79 6.54 20.86
CA ASP A 96 -10.85 5.73 21.47
C ASP A 96 -11.20 4.48 20.66
N ASN A 97 -10.91 4.50 19.36
CA ASN A 97 -11.11 3.37 18.45
C ASN A 97 -9.90 2.40 18.44
N LEU A 98 -8.81 2.76 19.09
CA LEU A 98 -7.60 1.95 19.13
C LEU A 98 -7.66 0.97 20.31
N LYS A 99 -7.87 -0.32 20.02
CA LYS A 99 -7.71 -1.38 21.02
C LYS A 99 -6.22 -1.45 21.40
N LEU A 100 -5.90 -1.35 22.68
CA LEU A 100 -4.52 -1.45 23.14
C LEU A 100 -3.84 -2.71 22.56
N PRO A 101 -2.68 -2.58 21.93
CA PRO A 101 -1.96 -3.73 21.40
C PRO A 101 -1.57 -4.66 22.54
N LYS A 102 -1.74 -5.98 22.34
CA LYS A 102 -1.36 -6.96 23.37
C LYS A 102 0.13 -6.80 23.69
N LYS A 103 0.44 -6.53 24.96
CA LYS A 103 1.79 -6.25 25.47
C LYS A 103 2.87 -7.28 25.07
N SER A 104 2.48 -8.50 24.76
CA SER A 104 3.41 -9.61 24.50
C SER A 104 4.23 -9.51 23.22
N LEU A 105 3.95 -8.58 22.35
CA LEU A 105 4.64 -8.46 21.05
C LEU A 105 5.67 -7.31 20.98
N LYS A 106 5.74 -6.44 21.99
CA LYS A 106 6.54 -5.22 21.93
C LYS A 106 7.89 -5.26 22.62
N ASP A 107 8.05 -6.08 23.64
CA ASP A 107 9.29 -6.11 24.42
C ASP A 107 10.36 -7.00 23.79
N GLN A 108 10.00 -7.79 22.77
CA GLN A 108 10.95 -8.58 22.01
C GLN A 108 10.97 -8.09 20.56
N LYS A 109 11.97 -7.32 20.20
CA LYS A 109 12.33 -7.15 18.79
C LYS A 109 12.50 -8.53 18.19
N THR A 110 11.69 -8.86 17.19
CA THR A 110 11.86 -10.10 16.42
C THR A 110 13.31 -10.20 16.00
N LYS A 111 13.95 -11.35 16.28
CA LYS A 111 15.34 -11.58 15.85
C LYS A 111 15.41 -11.32 14.35
N TYR A 112 16.19 -10.33 13.96
CA TYR A 112 16.44 -10.06 12.56
C TYR A 112 17.14 -11.26 11.95
N SER A 113 16.48 -11.97 11.06
CA SER A 113 17.04 -13.12 10.35
C SER A 113 17.32 -12.68 8.92
N VAL A 114 18.60 -12.58 8.60
CA VAL A 114 19.05 -12.35 7.23
C VAL A 114 19.19 -13.71 6.57
N SER A 115 18.64 -13.85 5.37
CA SER A 115 18.92 -15.02 4.55
C SER A 115 20.26 -14.84 3.84
N ASP A 116 21.13 -15.83 3.93
CA ASP A 116 22.41 -15.88 3.20
C ASP A 116 22.24 -16.26 1.73
N TYR A 117 21.03 -16.61 1.33
CA TYR A 117 20.73 -17.04 -0.05
C TYR A 117 20.37 -15.87 -0.94
N GLN A 118 20.73 -15.99 -2.21
CA GLN A 118 20.50 -14.95 -3.21
C GLN A 118 19.00 -14.70 -3.41
N LYS A 119 18.62 -13.42 -3.37
CA LYS A 119 17.28 -12.96 -3.75
C LYS A 119 17.15 -12.88 -5.27
N SER A 120 15.96 -13.15 -5.77
CA SER A 120 15.57 -12.95 -7.16
C SER A 120 14.42 -11.97 -7.24
N GLU A 121 14.46 -11.04 -8.18
CA GLU A 121 13.36 -10.10 -8.43
C GLU A 121 12.67 -10.46 -9.74
N ARG A 122 11.33 -10.40 -9.75
CA ARG A 122 10.50 -10.66 -10.93
C ARG A 122 9.45 -9.57 -11.05
N ASP A 123 9.37 -9.01 -12.24
CA ASP A 123 8.41 -7.97 -12.56
C ASP A 123 7.21 -8.56 -13.30
N PHE A 124 6.03 -8.14 -12.89
CA PHE A 124 4.76 -8.55 -13.47
C PHE A 124 3.95 -7.30 -13.82
N ALA A 125 3.23 -7.35 -14.93
CA ALA A 125 2.23 -6.35 -15.31
C ALA A 125 0.85 -7.02 -15.38
N PHE A 126 -0.08 -6.54 -14.58
CA PHE A 126 -1.44 -7.07 -14.50
C PHE A 126 -2.43 -6.04 -15.06
N ILE A 127 -3.21 -6.43 -16.05
CA ILE A 127 -4.34 -5.62 -16.53
C ILE A 127 -5.56 -6.01 -15.73
N VAL A 128 -6.08 -5.07 -14.96
CA VAL A 128 -7.21 -5.28 -14.04
C VAL A 128 -8.27 -4.18 -14.22
N ASP A 129 -9.50 -4.44 -13.76
CA ASP A 129 -10.55 -3.42 -13.73
C ASP A 129 -10.12 -2.23 -12.84
N LYS A 130 -10.46 -1.01 -13.23
CA LYS A 130 -10.15 0.23 -12.47
C LYS A 130 -10.66 0.20 -11.04
N LYS A 131 -11.77 -0.52 -10.79
CA LYS A 131 -12.38 -0.67 -9.47
C LYS A 131 -11.56 -1.53 -8.52
N ILE A 132 -10.67 -2.38 -9.04
CA ILE A 132 -9.85 -3.26 -8.21
C ILE A 132 -8.84 -2.41 -7.43
N ASN A 133 -8.85 -2.58 -6.10
CA ASN A 133 -7.88 -1.93 -5.25
C ASN A 133 -6.51 -2.61 -5.41
N VAL A 134 -5.46 -1.82 -5.59
CA VAL A 134 -4.07 -2.31 -5.73
C VAL A 134 -3.67 -3.16 -4.51
N GLN A 135 -4.16 -2.82 -3.32
CA GLN A 135 -3.87 -3.58 -2.10
C GLN A 135 -4.42 -5.01 -2.15
N ASP A 136 -5.57 -5.24 -2.79
CA ASP A 136 -6.13 -6.58 -2.93
C ASP A 136 -5.25 -7.45 -3.83
N LEU A 137 -4.74 -6.88 -4.92
CA LEU A 137 -3.78 -7.57 -5.80
C LEU A 137 -2.49 -7.92 -5.05
N VAL A 138 -1.91 -6.97 -4.31
CA VAL A 138 -0.72 -7.20 -3.47
C VAL A 138 -0.98 -8.31 -2.46
N ASN A 139 -2.14 -8.32 -1.82
CA ASN A 139 -2.53 -9.36 -0.85
C ASN A 139 -2.68 -10.75 -1.49
N VAL A 140 -3.24 -10.82 -2.70
CA VAL A 140 -3.35 -12.09 -3.43
C VAL A 140 -1.96 -12.63 -3.73
N ILE A 141 -1.07 -11.81 -4.27
CA ILE A 141 0.30 -12.20 -4.60
C ILE A 141 1.07 -12.62 -3.34
N SER A 142 0.97 -11.88 -2.24
CA SER A 142 1.67 -12.20 -0.98
C SER A 142 1.22 -13.53 -0.37
N ASN A 143 0.00 -13.98 -0.66
CA ASN A 143 -0.54 -15.25 -0.20
C ASN A 143 -0.19 -16.45 -1.10
N VAL A 144 0.43 -16.24 -2.28
CA VAL A 144 0.86 -17.32 -3.17
C VAL A 144 1.91 -18.19 -2.49
N ASP A 145 2.91 -17.57 -1.88
CA ASP A 145 3.92 -18.26 -1.08
C ASP A 145 4.53 -17.31 -0.04
N LYS A 146 4.05 -17.41 1.19
CA LYS A 146 4.51 -16.55 2.31
C LYS A 146 5.95 -16.80 2.76
N ASN A 147 6.52 -17.96 2.42
CA ASN A 147 7.87 -18.30 2.83
C ASN A 147 8.91 -17.84 1.82
N LEU A 148 8.54 -17.74 0.55
CA LEU A 148 9.44 -17.38 -0.52
C LEU A 148 9.29 -15.92 -0.96
N ILE A 149 8.09 -15.34 -0.91
CA ILE A 149 7.87 -13.93 -1.27
C ILE A 149 8.24 -13.06 -0.08
N SER A 150 9.37 -12.36 -0.19
CA SER A 150 9.91 -11.53 0.89
C SER A 150 9.49 -10.06 0.79
N ASN A 151 9.21 -9.56 -0.42
CA ASN A 151 8.76 -8.19 -0.63
C ASN A 151 7.95 -8.06 -1.91
N ILE A 152 7.00 -7.15 -1.92
CA ILE A 152 6.20 -6.78 -3.09
C ILE A 152 6.20 -5.26 -3.21
N LYS A 153 6.57 -4.76 -4.38
CA LYS A 153 6.62 -3.33 -4.66
C LYS A 153 5.80 -3.03 -5.91
N VAL A 154 4.78 -2.20 -5.77
CA VAL A 154 4.09 -1.59 -6.92
C VAL A 154 4.95 -0.42 -7.38
N PHE A 155 5.39 -0.43 -8.63
CA PHE A 155 6.26 0.62 -9.14
C PHE A 155 5.66 1.45 -10.27
N ASP A 156 4.56 0.95 -10.88
CA ASP A 156 3.83 1.74 -11.89
C ASP A 156 2.35 1.36 -11.91
N VAL A 157 1.50 2.35 -12.23
CA VAL A 157 0.08 2.19 -12.51
C VAL A 157 -0.22 3.03 -13.74
N TYR A 158 -0.54 2.38 -14.85
CA TYR A 158 -0.76 3.01 -16.12
C TYR A 158 -2.23 2.93 -16.56
N GLU A 159 -2.77 4.06 -16.98
CA GLU A 159 -4.07 4.21 -17.63
C GLU A 159 -3.89 5.03 -18.89
N GLY A 160 -4.10 4.43 -20.06
CA GLY A 160 -3.88 5.12 -21.32
C GLY A 160 -4.37 4.35 -22.53
N ASP A 161 -4.11 4.89 -23.73
CA ASP A 161 -4.71 4.48 -25.01
C ASP A 161 -4.50 3.01 -25.41
N ASN A 162 -3.54 2.32 -24.81
CA ASN A 162 -3.25 0.92 -25.11
C ASN A 162 -3.95 -0.07 -24.15
N ILE A 163 -4.81 0.43 -23.25
CA ILE A 163 -5.56 -0.36 -22.28
C ILE A 163 -7.05 -0.01 -22.40
N PRO A 164 -7.97 -0.99 -22.30
CA PRO A 164 -9.40 -0.72 -22.34
C PRO A 164 -9.82 0.34 -21.32
N GLU A 165 -10.75 1.23 -21.66
CA GLU A 165 -11.14 2.40 -20.86
C GLU A 165 -11.50 2.11 -19.40
N ASN A 166 -12.00 0.89 -19.12
CA ASN A 166 -12.40 0.45 -17.78
C ASN A 166 -11.30 -0.32 -17.03
N GLN A 167 -10.10 -0.41 -17.60
CA GLN A 167 -8.99 -1.17 -17.04
C GLN A 167 -7.79 -0.28 -16.75
N LYS A 168 -6.90 -0.79 -15.91
CA LYS A 168 -5.58 -0.21 -15.60
C LYS A 168 -4.53 -1.31 -15.59
N SER A 169 -3.30 -0.96 -15.96
CA SER A 169 -2.14 -1.84 -15.80
C SER A 169 -1.43 -1.51 -14.50
N ILE A 170 -1.17 -2.52 -13.69
CA ILE A 170 -0.43 -2.39 -12.43
C ILE A 170 0.87 -3.17 -12.57
N ALA A 171 1.99 -2.48 -12.50
CA ALA A 171 3.31 -3.08 -12.56
C ALA A 171 3.86 -3.32 -11.15
N ILE A 172 4.22 -4.57 -10.87
CA ILE A 172 4.62 -5.05 -9.57
C ILE A 172 5.94 -5.79 -9.66
N SER A 173 6.89 -5.44 -8.79
CA SER A 173 8.13 -6.19 -8.58
C SER A 173 7.97 -7.08 -7.35
N VAL A 174 8.20 -8.37 -7.50
CA VAL A 174 8.13 -9.38 -6.45
C VAL A 174 9.55 -9.87 -6.15
N THR A 175 9.99 -9.67 -4.91
CA THR A 175 11.27 -10.19 -4.41
C THR A 175 11.04 -11.58 -3.81
N ILE A 176 11.73 -12.56 -4.36
CA ILE A 176 11.65 -13.97 -3.97
C ILE A 176 12.97 -14.37 -3.32
N GLN A 177 12.92 -14.90 -2.11
CA GLN A 177 14.10 -15.34 -1.36
C GLN A 177 13.75 -16.50 -0.44
N SER A 178 14.52 -17.58 -0.48
CA SER A 178 14.39 -18.70 0.46
C SER A 178 15.26 -18.47 1.69
N GLN A 179 14.85 -19.03 2.82
CA GLN A 179 15.63 -19.09 4.06
C GLN A 179 16.46 -20.38 4.16
N GLU A 180 16.24 -21.37 3.27
CA GLU A 180 16.76 -22.72 3.41
C GLU A 180 17.70 -23.14 2.29
N LYS A 181 17.51 -22.61 1.08
CA LYS A 181 18.28 -23.01 -0.12
C LYS A 181 18.35 -21.92 -1.16
N THR A 182 19.34 -22.02 -2.06
CA THR A 182 19.36 -21.22 -3.29
C THR A 182 18.24 -21.71 -4.22
N LEU A 183 17.40 -20.78 -4.69
CA LEU A 183 16.30 -21.08 -5.61
C LEU A 183 16.85 -21.44 -7.01
N LYS A 184 16.28 -22.45 -7.61
CA LYS A 184 16.55 -22.85 -9.01
C LYS A 184 15.51 -22.22 -9.92
N ASP A 185 15.81 -22.16 -11.23
CA ASP A 185 14.89 -21.60 -12.24
C ASP A 185 13.51 -22.30 -12.21
N ALA A 186 13.47 -23.62 -11.96
CA ALA A 186 12.21 -24.34 -11.83
C ALA A 186 11.35 -23.89 -10.63
N ASP A 187 11.97 -23.55 -9.49
CA ASP A 187 11.28 -23.00 -8.31
C ASP A 187 10.68 -21.61 -8.64
N LEU A 188 11.43 -20.78 -9.37
CA LEU A 188 11.00 -19.44 -9.81
C LEU A 188 9.88 -19.53 -10.85
N ASP A 189 9.94 -20.44 -11.80
CA ASP A 189 8.91 -20.66 -12.81
C ASP A 189 7.59 -21.12 -12.18
N GLN A 190 7.65 -21.93 -11.14
CA GLN A 190 6.47 -22.34 -10.40
C GLN A 190 5.78 -21.15 -9.71
N ILE A 191 6.55 -20.27 -9.08
CA ILE A 191 6.01 -19.05 -8.45
C ILE A 191 5.42 -18.12 -9.51
N ASN A 192 6.13 -17.92 -10.64
CA ASN A 192 5.64 -17.10 -11.74
C ASN A 192 4.28 -17.60 -12.26
N LYS A 193 4.14 -18.91 -12.49
CA LYS A 193 2.87 -19.52 -12.91
C LYS A 193 1.78 -19.34 -11.87
N SER A 194 2.09 -19.51 -10.59
CA SER A 194 1.14 -19.33 -9.51
C SER A 194 0.67 -17.86 -9.41
N CYS A 195 1.57 -16.88 -9.47
CA CYS A 195 1.21 -15.48 -9.49
C CYS A 195 0.26 -15.14 -10.65
N LEU A 196 0.52 -15.65 -11.86
CA LEU A 196 -0.32 -15.42 -13.04
C LEU A 196 -1.69 -16.10 -12.92
N LEU A 197 -1.76 -17.32 -12.37
CA LEU A 197 -3.03 -18.04 -12.20
C LEU A 197 -3.95 -17.41 -11.16
N TYR A 198 -3.40 -16.97 -10.03
CA TYR A 198 -4.18 -16.35 -8.95
C TYR A 198 -4.68 -14.95 -9.29
N THR A 199 -4.08 -14.29 -10.27
CA THR A 199 -4.46 -12.93 -10.71
C THR A 199 -5.33 -12.93 -11.97
N SER A 200 -5.49 -14.06 -12.65
CA SER A 200 -6.48 -14.20 -13.73
C SER A 200 -7.89 -14.13 -13.14
N PRO A 201 -8.82 -13.35 -13.73
CA PRO A 201 -10.21 -13.34 -13.28
C PRO A 201 -10.75 -14.77 -13.33
N SER A 202 -11.28 -15.26 -12.20
CA SER A 202 -11.89 -16.57 -12.12
C SER A 202 -13.04 -16.66 -13.11
N PRO A 203 -13.22 -17.77 -13.86
CA PRO A 203 -14.35 -17.97 -14.75
C PRO A 203 -15.73 -17.82 -14.08
N ARG A 204 -15.78 -17.76 -12.74
CA ARG A 204 -17.01 -17.56 -11.96
C ARG A 204 -17.46 -16.11 -11.85
N ASP A 205 -16.60 -15.13 -12.15
CA ASP A 205 -16.92 -13.70 -12.04
C ASP A 205 -17.41 -13.09 -13.37
N VAL A 206 -17.48 -13.88 -14.44
CA VAL A 206 -17.95 -13.44 -15.78
C VAL A 206 -19.45 -13.70 -16.00
N SER A 207 -20.16 -14.26 -15.02
CA SER A 207 -21.61 -14.51 -15.13
C SER A 207 -22.40 -13.79 -14.03
N ARG A 208 -22.55 -12.46 -14.20
CA ARG A 208 -23.71 -11.70 -13.70
C ARG A 208 -23.85 -10.38 -14.42
#